data_75e841670c863b4d0a0fe0bc0767e5b1
#
_entry.id   75e841670c863b4d0a0fe0bc0767e5b1
#
_cell.length_a   1.000
_cell.length_b   1.000
_cell.length_c   1.000
_cell.angle_alpha   90.00
_cell.angle_beta   90.00
_cell.angle_gamma   90.00
#
_symmetry.space_group_name_H-M   'P 1'
#
loop_
_entity.id
_entity.type
_entity.pdbx_description
1 polymer ?
#
loop_
_entity_poly.entity_id
_entity_poly.type
_entity_poly.pdbx_seq_one_letter_code
_entity_poly.pdbx_strand_id
1 'polypeptide(L)'
;MTTGDSWRELRRAHLGDEQAAEIAALLLEEMGIEDRDDEEIEAEHRASRLAAAREYDPEARLDEELQLRLTGPDTEAGALRFQWGDALLHPVEAALSAAAGTPLQLELTGISAGSTVVHARPVAPVASPESHTMDALTASAASMGMSTLTKLLIALESEHDIREWAKLFDSVETLSRALSKYSLDLGMTWYSADGSMRRAQLTERGRDYVERLRETRDRDQVMVISGRITELRESGWVKVKTGTAKNAYAYDVRFEEPDELLRMRPGLGDNVHFRVRFRQRLDSVGIARSTEYTYLGPAAEQTSLSLEP
;
A
#
# COMPACT_ATOMS: atom_id res chain seq x y z
N MET A 1 28.06 -23.65 -9.62
CA MET A 1 28.62 -23.82 -8.25
C MET A 1 29.95 -23.09 -8.24
N THR A 2 29.96 -21.90 -7.70
CA THR A 2 31.16 -21.08 -7.60
C THR A 2 31.98 -21.51 -6.38
N THR A 3 33.28 -21.32 -6.45
CA THR A 3 34.25 -21.71 -5.39
C THR A 3 33.89 -21.08 -4.03
N GLY A 4 33.16 -19.97 -3.99
CA GLY A 4 32.72 -19.29 -2.79
C GLY A 4 31.68 -20.03 -1.95
N ASP A 5 30.72 -20.71 -2.59
CA ASP A 5 29.65 -21.43 -1.88
C ASP A 5 30.18 -22.67 -1.13
N SER A 6 31.14 -23.36 -1.75
CA SER A 6 31.81 -24.53 -1.14
C SER A 6 32.58 -24.20 0.14
N TRP A 7 33.17 -22.98 0.20
CA TRP A 7 33.88 -22.53 1.40
C TRP A 7 32.99 -22.10 2.53
N ARG A 8 31.81 -21.52 2.21
CA ARG A 8 30.79 -21.17 3.21
C ARG A 8 30.16 -22.41 3.86
N GLU A 9 29.90 -23.46 3.07
CA GLU A 9 29.37 -24.72 3.58
C GLU A 9 30.37 -25.50 4.44
N LEU A 10 31.62 -25.55 4.03
CA LEU A 10 32.71 -26.20 4.79
C LEU A 10 32.96 -25.52 6.15
N ARG A 11 32.81 -24.21 6.25
CA ARG A 11 32.99 -23.47 7.50
C ARG A 11 31.87 -23.69 8.49
N ARG A 12 30.60 -23.70 8.03
CA ARG A 12 29.43 -23.98 8.88
C ARG A 12 29.51 -25.38 9.51
N ALA A 13 30.15 -26.32 8.88
CA ALA A 13 30.27 -27.70 9.37
C ALA A 13 31.30 -27.91 10.47
N HIS A 14 32.28 -26.97 10.67
CA HIS A 14 33.45 -27.20 11.56
C HIS A 14 33.65 -26.13 12.63
N LEU A 15 33.00 -24.97 12.55
CA LEU A 15 33.12 -23.87 13.52
C LEU A 15 31.70 -23.43 13.94
N GLY A 16 31.54 -23.10 15.20
CA GLY A 16 30.27 -22.48 15.62
C GLY A 16 30.04 -21.19 14.85
N ASP A 17 28.76 -20.88 14.56
CA ASP A 17 28.38 -19.78 13.68
C ASP A 17 29.02 -18.41 14.03
N GLU A 18 29.27 -18.15 15.31
CA GLU A 18 29.87 -16.91 15.81
C GLU A 18 31.39 -16.86 15.50
N GLN A 19 32.12 -17.96 15.68
CA GLN A 19 33.56 -18.05 15.36
C GLN A 19 33.78 -18.05 13.84
N ALA A 20 32.88 -18.63 13.07
CA ALA A 20 32.94 -18.62 11.62
C ALA A 20 32.73 -17.20 11.05
N ALA A 21 31.84 -16.41 11.66
CA ALA A 21 31.58 -15.02 11.30
C ALA A 21 32.81 -14.13 11.64
N GLU A 22 33.41 -14.31 12.83
CA GLU A 22 34.59 -13.53 13.25
C GLU A 22 35.79 -13.80 12.38
N ILE A 23 36.08 -15.05 12.04
CA ILE A 23 37.19 -15.43 11.15
C ILE A 23 36.92 -14.94 9.72
N ALA A 24 35.66 -14.95 9.26
CA ALA A 24 35.31 -14.42 7.95
C ALA A 24 35.52 -12.91 7.89
N ALA A 25 35.11 -12.16 8.92
CA ALA A 25 35.33 -10.72 9.01
C ALA A 25 36.82 -10.36 8.99
N LEU A 26 37.66 -11.06 9.79
CA LEU A 26 39.13 -10.86 9.82
C LEU A 26 39.80 -11.16 8.47
N LEU A 27 39.36 -12.21 7.79
CA LEU A 27 39.92 -12.56 6.46
C LEU A 27 39.50 -11.56 5.38
N LEU A 28 38.29 -11.05 5.43
CA LEU A 28 37.81 -10.01 4.51
C LEU A 28 38.58 -8.71 4.71
N GLU A 29 38.83 -8.33 5.97
CA GLU A 29 39.58 -7.13 6.32
C GLU A 29 41.10 -7.29 5.87
N GLU A 30 41.74 -8.45 6.10
CA GLU A 30 43.11 -8.73 5.69
C GLU A 30 43.28 -8.78 4.17
N MET A 31 42.26 -9.24 3.45
CA MET A 31 42.23 -9.30 1.98
C MET A 31 41.78 -7.97 1.33
N GLY A 32 41.37 -6.98 2.12
CA GLY A 32 40.84 -5.72 1.59
C GLY A 32 39.58 -5.92 0.74
N ILE A 33 38.85 -7.02 0.98
CA ILE A 33 37.60 -7.30 0.30
C ILE A 33 36.48 -6.68 1.17
N GLU A 34 35.83 -5.63 0.68
CA GLU A 34 34.62 -5.11 1.29
C GLU A 34 33.58 -6.23 1.34
N ASP A 35 32.91 -6.38 2.48
CA ASP A 35 31.78 -7.30 2.65
C ASP A 35 30.60 -6.74 1.86
N ARG A 36 30.61 -7.04 0.56
CA ARG A 36 29.57 -6.55 -0.35
C ARG A 36 28.31 -7.38 -0.17
N ASP A 37 27.22 -6.70 -0.03
CA ASP A 37 25.89 -7.28 -0.01
C ASP A 37 25.59 -8.04 -1.32
N ASP A 38 25.08 -9.26 -1.23
CA ASP A 38 24.74 -10.09 -2.40
C ASP A 38 23.83 -9.33 -3.39
N GLU A 39 22.99 -8.41 -2.89
CA GLU A 39 22.11 -7.58 -3.71
C GLU A 39 22.88 -6.50 -4.51
N GLU A 40 23.95 -5.96 -3.95
CA GLU A 40 24.83 -5.02 -4.67
C GLU A 40 25.62 -5.72 -5.77
N ILE A 41 26.09 -6.93 -5.49
CA ILE A 41 26.76 -7.78 -6.49
C ILE A 41 25.81 -8.09 -7.65
N GLU A 42 24.54 -8.46 -7.35
CA GLU A 42 23.56 -8.70 -8.40
C GLU A 42 23.23 -7.43 -9.20
N ALA A 43 23.14 -6.28 -8.54
CA ALA A 43 22.93 -4.99 -9.22
C ALA A 43 24.07 -4.67 -10.20
N GLU A 44 25.34 -4.90 -9.81
CA GLU A 44 26.50 -4.73 -10.70
C GLU A 44 26.46 -5.71 -11.88
N HIS A 45 26.12 -6.98 -11.63
CA HIS A 45 25.98 -7.97 -12.69
C HIS A 45 24.87 -7.58 -13.68
N ARG A 46 23.73 -7.06 -13.19
CA ARG A 46 22.65 -6.56 -14.04
C ARG A 46 23.09 -5.36 -14.86
N ALA A 47 23.76 -4.40 -14.24
CA ALA A 47 24.29 -3.21 -14.95
C ALA A 47 25.29 -3.59 -16.05
N SER A 48 26.19 -4.56 -15.74
CA SER A 48 27.18 -5.08 -16.72
C SER A 48 26.49 -5.79 -17.89
N ARG A 49 25.48 -6.64 -17.62
CA ARG A 49 24.70 -7.30 -18.67
C ARG A 49 23.98 -6.30 -19.57
N LEU A 50 23.38 -5.25 -18.97
CA LEU A 50 22.73 -4.19 -19.72
C LEU A 50 23.69 -3.41 -20.60
N ALA A 51 24.87 -3.05 -20.06
CA ALA A 51 25.89 -2.36 -20.83
C ALA A 51 26.33 -3.18 -22.04
N ALA A 52 26.60 -4.47 -21.85
CA ALA A 52 26.96 -5.38 -22.94
C ALA A 52 25.83 -5.54 -23.97
N ALA A 53 24.56 -5.61 -23.55
CA ALA A 53 23.44 -5.70 -24.47
C ALA A 53 23.28 -4.41 -25.31
N ARG A 54 23.51 -3.24 -24.69
CA ARG A 54 23.42 -1.93 -25.37
C ARG A 54 24.52 -1.66 -26.41
N GLU A 55 25.60 -2.42 -26.38
CA GLU A 55 26.58 -2.38 -27.46
C GLU A 55 26.01 -2.88 -28.80
N TYR A 56 25.02 -3.78 -28.73
CA TYR A 56 24.36 -4.38 -29.92
C TYR A 56 22.99 -3.77 -30.21
N ASP A 57 22.25 -3.42 -29.15
CA ASP A 57 20.94 -2.79 -29.22
C ASP A 57 20.83 -1.65 -28.20
N PRO A 58 20.95 -0.37 -28.66
CA PRO A 58 20.88 0.80 -27.78
C PRO A 58 19.60 0.90 -26.94
N GLU A 59 18.50 0.28 -27.41
CA GLU A 59 17.21 0.25 -26.72
C GLU A 59 17.06 -0.96 -25.78
N ALA A 60 18.09 -1.78 -25.61
CA ALA A 60 18.06 -2.96 -24.75
C ALA A 60 17.66 -2.60 -23.32
N ARG A 61 16.80 -3.41 -22.76
CA ARG A 61 16.28 -3.31 -21.37
C ARG A 61 16.38 -4.66 -20.68
N LEU A 62 16.51 -4.64 -19.37
CA LEU A 62 16.47 -5.85 -18.55
C LEU A 62 15.01 -6.13 -18.14
N ASP A 63 14.74 -7.38 -17.79
CA ASP A 63 13.51 -7.73 -17.12
C ASP A 63 13.48 -7.09 -15.73
N GLU A 64 12.37 -6.47 -15.38
CA GLU A 64 12.16 -5.91 -14.06
C GLU A 64 11.93 -7.04 -13.05
N GLU A 65 12.51 -6.90 -11.86
CA GLU A 65 12.42 -7.90 -10.80
C GLU A 65 12.21 -7.25 -9.45
N LEU A 66 11.23 -7.76 -8.72
CA LEU A 66 10.96 -7.42 -7.34
C LEU A 66 11.37 -8.58 -6.44
N GLN A 67 12.24 -8.32 -5.50
CA GLN A 67 12.59 -9.26 -4.44
C GLN A 67 11.96 -8.79 -3.13
N LEU A 68 11.18 -9.67 -2.51
CA LEU A 68 10.58 -9.46 -1.19
C LEU A 68 11.24 -10.41 -0.21
N ARG A 69 12.03 -9.86 0.70
CA ARG A 69 12.71 -10.61 1.75
C ARG A 69 11.89 -10.53 3.03
N LEU A 70 11.43 -11.67 3.50
CA LEU A 70 10.75 -11.79 4.78
C LEU A 70 11.75 -12.28 5.83
N THR A 71 11.86 -11.55 6.94
CA THR A 71 12.71 -11.91 8.09
C THR A 71 11.85 -11.99 9.35
N GLY A 72 12.15 -12.95 10.20
CA GLY A 72 11.42 -13.18 11.44
C GLY A 72 11.26 -14.66 11.76
N PRO A 73 10.41 -15.04 12.71
CA PRO A 73 10.20 -16.44 13.09
C PRO A 73 9.80 -17.29 11.89
N ASP A 74 10.39 -18.48 11.79
CA ASP A 74 10.07 -19.49 10.76
C ASP A 74 10.44 -19.12 9.31
N THR A 75 11.24 -18.06 9.09
CA THR A 75 11.72 -17.68 7.74
C THR A 75 13.06 -18.32 7.37
N GLU A 76 13.80 -18.88 8.34
CA GLU A 76 15.18 -19.38 8.16
C GLU A 76 15.28 -20.54 7.15
N ALA A 77 14.20 -21.33 7.00
CA ALA A 77 14.17 -22.45 6.08
C ALA A 77 13.99 -22.06 4.60
N GLY A 78 13.84 -20.79 4.28
CA GLY A 78 13.57 -20.31 2.91
C GLY A 78 12.21 -20.76 2.36
N ALA A 79 11.27 -21.17 3.21
CA ALA A 79 9.98 -21.65 2.82
C ALA A 79 8.91 -20.54 2.98
N LEU A 80 8.12 -20.32 1.93
CA LEU A 80 6.96 -19.44 2.00
C LEU A 80 5.75 -20.23 2.50
N ARG A 81 5.24 -19.89 3.70
CA ARG A 81 4.00 -20.47 4.18
C ARG A 81 2.82 -20.00 3.33
N PHE A 82 1.90 -20.90 3.01
CA PHE A 82 0.76 -20.63 2.13
C PHE A 82 -0.08 -19.42 2.62
N GLN A 83 -0.29 -19.33 3.93
CA GLN A 83 -1.00 -18.22 4.56
C GLN A 83 -0.30 -16.86 4.45
N TRP A 84 1.03 -16.83 4.21
CA TRP A 84 1.79 -15.60 4.00
C TRP A 84 1.63 -15.09 2.57
N GLY A 85 1.50 -16.01 1.59
CA GLY A 85 1.33 -15.65 0.19
C GLY A 85 0.16 -14.68 0.00
N ASP A 86 -1.02 -15.08 0.42
CA ASP A 86 -2.21 -14.23 0.29
C ASP A 86 -2.15 -12.97 1.19
N ALA A 87 -1.75 -13.15 2.46
CA ALA A 87 -1.76 -12.07 3.44
C ALA A 87 -0.71 -10.96 3.19
N LEU A 88 0.41 -11.26 2.50
CA LEU A 88 1.51 -10.34 2.28
C LEU A 88 1.64 -9.92 0.81
N LEU A 89 1.55 -10.86 -0.14
CA LEU A 89 1.76 -10.54 -1.56
C LEU A 89 0.61 -9.75 -2.16
N HIS A 90 -0.63 -10.08 -1.80
CA HIS A 90 -1.79 -9.35 -2.29
C HIS A 90 -1.83 -7.86 -1.85
N PRO A 91 -1.56 -7.47 -0.59
CA PRO A 91 -1.40 -6.07 -0.21
C PRO A 91 -0.25 -5.36 -0.93
N VAL A 92 0.87 -6.04 -1.22
CA VAL A 92 1.97 -5.46 -2.01
C VAL A 92 1.51 -5.17 -3.44
N GLU A 93 0.83 -6.11 -4.09
CA GLU A 93 0.26 -5.93 -5.43
C GLU A 93 -0.77 -4.79 -5.46
N ALA A 94 -1.65 -4.72 -4.45
CA ALA A 94 -2.62 -3.65 -4.31
C ALA A 94 -1.96 -2.28 -4.11
N ALA A 95 -0.91 -2.20 -3.27
CA ALA A 95 -0.14 -0.99 -3.06
C ALA A 95 0.58 -0.54 -4.35
N LEU A 96 1.17 -1.49 -5.07
CA LEU A 96 1.84 -1.24 -6.36
C LEU A 96 0.85 -0.71 -7.41
N SER A 97 -0.31 -1.36 -7.56
CA SER A 97 -1.37 -0.93 -8.48
C SER A 97 -1.87 0.48 -8.15
N ALA A 98 -2.10 0.75 -6.86
CA ALA A 98 -2.51 2.08 -6.41
C ALA A 98 -1.43 3.14 -6.66
N ALA A 99 -0.15 2.80 -6.47
CA ALA A 99 1.00 3.67 -6.71
C ALA A 99 1.21 3.96 -8.21
N ALA A 100 0.96 2.96 -9.06
CA ALA A 100 1.04 3.09 -10.51
C ALA A 100 -0.17 3.83 -11.11
N GLY A 101 -1.29 3.92 -10.39
CA GLY A 101 -2.55 4.47 -10.89
C GLY A 101 -3.24 3.60 -11.95
N THR A 102 -2.79 2.36 -12.14
CA THR A 102 -3.34 1.37 -13.07
C THR A 102 -3.22 -0.03 -12.47
N PRO A 103 -4.14 -0.95 -12.78
CA PRO A 103 -4.02 -2.33 -12.31
C PRO A 103 -2.71 -2.96 -12.82
N LEU A 104 -1.94 -3.49 -11.89
CA LEU A 104 -0.73 -4.29 -12.13
C LEU A 104 -0.90 -5.62 -11.42
N GLN A 105 -0.34 -6.67 -11.97
CA GLN A 105 -0.26 -7.99 -11.35
C GLN A 105 1.20 -8.35 -11.09
N LEU A 106 1.43 -9.12 -10.04
CA LEU A 106 2.74 -9.67 -9.73
C LEU A 106 2.73 -11.16 -10.04
N GLU A 107 3.62 -11.57 -10.93
CA GLU A 107 3.88 -12.98 -11.20
C GLU A 107 5.04 -13.47 -10.34
N LEU A 108 4.80 -14.51 -9.56
CA LEU A 108 5.83 -15.16 -8.76
C LEU A 108 6.78 -15.94 -9.68
N THR A 109 8.06 -15.59 -9.67
CA THR A 109 9.08 -16.23 -10.53
C THR A 109 9.95 -17.22 -9.76
N GLY A 110 10.02 -17.12 -8.44
CA GLY A 110 10.81 -18.03 -7.61
C GLY A 110 10.78 -17.72 -6.14
N ILE A 111 11.40 -18.63 -5.38
CA ILE A 111 11.68 -18.47 -3.95
C ILE A 111 13.10 -18.95 -3.72
N SER A 112 13.93 -18.18 -3.01
CA SER A 112 15.29 -18.57 -2.68
C SER A 112 15.46 -18.81 -1.18
N ALA A 113 16.46 -19.68 -0.85
CA ALA A 113 16.79 -20.06 0.51
C ALA A 113 17.71 -19.05 1.20
N GLY A 114 17.67 -19.02 2.54
CA GLY A 114 18.55 -18.19 3.39
C GLY A 114 17.78 -17.26 4.33
N SER A 115 16.82 -16.57 3.87
CA SER A 115 15.62 -15.97 4.42
C SER A 115 14.55 -16.26 3.39
N THR A 116 13.28 -16.15 3.71
CA THR A 116 12.25 -16.34 2.67
C THR A 116 12.30 -15.16 1.71
N VAL A 117 12.99 -15.32 0.58
CA VAL A 117 13.06 -14.32 -0.48
C VAL A 117 12.13 -14.74 -1.63
N VAL A 118 11.12 -13.93 -1.86
CA VAL A 118 10.15 -14.12 -2.94
C VAL A 118 10.57 -13.25 -4.12
N HIS A 119 10.74 -13.89 -5.28
CA HIS A 119 11.05 -13.22 -6.54
C HIS A 119 9.75 -13.05 -7.32
N ALA A 120 9.46 -11.86 -7.76
CA ALA A 120 8.27 -11.52 -8.53
C ALA A 120 8.61 -10.56 -9.66
N ARG A 121 7.79 -10.55 -10.69
CA ARG A 121 7.86 -9.55 -11.76
C ARG A 121 6.49 -8.93 -11.99
N PRO A 122 6.43 -7.63 -12.34
CA PRO A 122 5.17 -7.02 -12.75
C PRO A 122 4.76 -7.53 -14.13
N VAL A 123 3.48 -7.86 -14.26
CA VAL A 123 2.86 -8.24 -15.54
C VAL A 123 1.62 -7.39 -15.78
N ALA A 124 1.32 -7.12 -17.05
CA ALA A 124 0.05 -6.51 -17.41
C ALA A 124 -1.08 -7.50 -17.10
N PRO A 125 -2.23 -7.04 -16.56
CA PRO A 125 -3.42 -7.88 -16.54
C PRO A 125 -3.73 -8.31 -17.97
N VAL A 126 -4.02 -9.61 -18.16
CA VAL A 126 -4.25 -10.20 -19.47
C VAL A 126 -5.37 -9.45 -20.19
N ALA A 127 -5.02 -8.50 -21.01
CA ALA A 127 -5.91 -7.81 -21.93
C ALA A 127 -5.49 -8.16 -23.34
N SER A 128 -6.37 -8.86 -24.06
CA SER A 128 -6.41 -9.13 -25.51
C SER A 128 -5.08 -9.20 -26.30
N PRO A 129 -4.90 -10.19 -27.17
CA PRO A 129 -3.62 -10.53 -27.82
C PRO A 129 -3.08 -9.51 -28.84
N GLU A 130 -3.51 -8.26 -28.82
CA GLU A 130 -3.22 -7.29 -29.90
C GLU A 130 -2.23 -6.16 -29.55
N SER A 131 -1.57 -6.13 -28.37
CA SER A 131 -0.79 -4.92 -28.07
C SER A 131 0.65 -5.16 -27.61
N HIS A 132 1.57 -5.21 -28.56
CA HIS A 132 3.01 -4.99 -28.32
C HIS A 132 3.32 -3.58 -27.74
N THR A 133 2.41 -2.62 -27.87
CA THR A 133 2.52 -1.27 -27.27
C THR A 133 2.18 -1.25 -25.79
N MET A 134 1.46 -2.24 -25.26
CA MET A 134 1.10 -2.32 -23.84
C MET A 134 2.32 -2.63 -22.94
N ASP A 135 3.29 -3.37 -23.41
CA ASP A 135 4.45 -3.76 -22.59
C ASP A 135 5.27 -2.56 -22.13
N ALA A 136 5.52 -1.60 -23.01
CA ALA A 136 6.29 -0.39 -22.67
C ALA A 136 5.53 0.53 -21.68
N LEU A 137 4.22 0.66 -21.82
CA LEU A 137 3.38 1.45 -20.92
C LEU A 137 3.27 0.75 -19.55
N THR A 138 3.15 -0.56 -19.54
CA THR A 138 3.09 -1.36 -18.30
C THR A 138 4.41 -1.28 -17.56
N ALA A 139 5.55 -1.45 -18.23
CA ALA A 139 6.87 -1.30 -17.64
C ALA A 139 7.08 0.11 -17.06
N SER A 140 6.66 1.17 -17.77
CA SER A 140 6.70 2.53 -17.25
C SER A 140 5.82 2.73 -16.01
N ALA A 141 4.60 2.18 -16.02
CA ALA A 141 3.69 2.25 -14.88
C ALA A 141 4.23 1.46 -13.69
N ALA A 142 4.78 0.27 -13.91
CA ALA A 142 5.40 -0.55 -12.87
C ALA A 142 6.59 0.17 -12.22
N SER A 143 7.49 0.72 -13.04
CA SER A 143 8.65 1.47 -12.54
C SER A 143 8.25 2.72 -11.73
N MET A 144 7.22 3.45 -12.16
CA MET A 144 6.66 4.58 -11.43
C MET A 144 6.00 4.14 -10.12
N GLY A 145 5.21 3.08 -10.15
CA GLY A 145 4.56 2.51 -8.97
C GLY A 145 5.57 2.04 -7.95
N MET A 146 6.60 1.30 -8.38
CA MET A 146 7.67 0.82 -7.51
C MET A 146 8.50 1.96 -6.91
N SER A 147 8.81 2.99 -7.71
CA SER A 147 9.48 4.20 -7.19
C SER A 147 8.66 4.88 -6.09
N THR A 148 7.35 4.98 -6.29
CA THR A 148 6.44 5.62 -5.34
C THR A 148 6.29 4.77 -4.07
N LEU A 149 6.10 3.45 -4.20
CA LEU A 149 6.01 2.52 -3.09
C LEU A 149 7.30 2.50 -2.26
N THR A 150 8.47 2.44 -2.93
CA THR A 150 9.78 2.51 -2.26
C THR A 150 9.93 3.78 -1.42
N LYS A 151 9.57 4.95 -1.98
CA LYS A 151 9.62 6.22 -1.25
C LYS A 151 8.70 6.22 -0.03
N LEU A 152 7.49 5.69 -0.17
CA LEU A 152 6.54 5.58 0.94
C LEU A 152 7.10 4.69 2.05
N LEU A 153 7.64 3.50 1.72
CA LEU A 153 8.22 2.61 2.73
C LEU A 153 9.42 3.25 3.46
N ILE A 154 10.30 3.95 2.72
CA ILE A 154 11.40 4.71 3.32
C ILE A 154 10.87 5.82 4.24
N ALA A 155 9.83 6.53 3.84
CA ALA A 155 9.23 7.58 4.65
C ALA A 155 8.60 7.01 5.93
N LEU A 156 7.93 5.85 5.85
CA LEU A 156 7.37 5.16 7.01
C LEU A 156 8.47 4.70 7.98
N GLU A 157 9.52 4.09 7.47
CA GLU A 157 10.65 3.62 8.29
C GLU A 157 11.40 4.78 8.96
N SER A 158 11.45 5.94 8.30
CA SER A 158 12.07 7.16 8.80
C SER A 158 11.11 8.07 9.59
N GLU A 159 9.87 7.67 9.78
CA GLU A 159 8.82 8.43 10.48
C GLU A 159 8.55 9.83 9.87
N HIS A 160 8.65 9.92 8.55
CA HIS A 160 8.38 11.16 7.82
C HIS A 160 6.89 11.33 7.49
N ASP A 161 6.50 12.57 7.15
CA ASP A 161 5.12 12.86 6.70
C ASP A 161 4.80 12.13 5.38
N ILE A 162 3.71 11.38 5.38
CA ILE A 162 3.27 10.56 4.24
C ILE A 162 1.98 11.05 3.59
N ARG A 163 1.51 12.28 3.88
CA ARG A 163 0.22 12.78 3.36
C ARG A 163 0.16 12.83 1.83
N GLU A 164 1.28 13.00 1.16
CA GLU A 164 1.34 12.96 -0.30
C GLU A 164 0.98 11.57 -0.87
N TRP A 165 1.14 10.49 -0.07
CA TRP A 165 0.80 9.12 -0.43
C TRP A 165 -0.45 8.59 0.28
N ALA A 166 -1.33 9.47 0.76
CA ALA A 166 -2.53 9.07 1.51
C ALA A 166 -3.36 7.98 0.82
N LYS A 167 -3.45 8.01 -0.51
CA LYS A 167 -4.17 6.99 -1.30
C LYS A 167 -3.59 5.58 -1.21
N LEU A 168 -2.31 5.44 -0.87
CA LEU A 168 -1.62 4.16 -0.72
C LEU A 168 -1.71 3.62 0.71
N PHE A 169 -2.09 4.47 1.65
CA PHE A 169 -2.00 4.16 3.07
C PHE A 169 -2.82 2.93 3.47
N ASP A 170 -4.03 2.76 2.94
CA ASP A 170 -4.88 1.61 3.26
C ASP A 170 -4.25 0.25 2.86
N SER A 171 -3.59 0.20 1.70
CA SER A 171 -2.89 -1.01 1.25
C SER A 171 -1.67 -1.30 2.11
N VAL A 172 -0.88 -0.27 2.44
CA VAL A 172 0.30 -0.41 3.31
C VAL A 172 -0.10 -0.69 4.76
N GLU A 173 -1.19 -0.12 5.25
CA GLU A 173 -1.77 -0.47 6.56
C GLU A 173 -2.15 -1.95 6.62
N THR A 174 -2.75 -2.49 5.56
CA THR A 174 -3.11 -3.91 5.47
C THR A 174 -1.87 -4.79 5.49
N LEU A 175 -0.83 -4.42 4.75
CA LEU A 175 0.48 -5.09 4.74
C LEU A 175 1.14 -5.04 6.14
N SER A 176 1.20 -3.86 6.75
CA SER A 176 1.76 -3.65 8.09
C SER A 176 1.08 -4.52 9.13
N ARG A 177 -0.26 -4.60 9.10
CA ARG A 177 -1.04 -5.45 10.00
C ARG A 177 -0.75 -6.94 9.78
N ALA A 178 -0.59 -7.38 8.54
CA ALA A 178 -0.23 -8.76 8.24
C ALA A 178 1.19 -9.10 8.72
N LEU A 179 2.16 -8.21 8.50
CA LEU A 179 3.53 -8.37 9.01
C LEU A 179 3.55 -8.45 10.55
N SER A 180 2.83 -7.56 11.23
CA SER A 180 2.72 -7.58 12.70
C SER A 180 2.07 -8.87 13.22
N LYS A 181 1.02 -9.36 12.54
CA LYS A 181 0.35 -10.62 12.91
C LYS A 181 1.29 -11.82 12.90
N TYR A 182 2.25 -11.84 12.00
CA TYR A 182 3.20 -12.95 11.84
C TYR A 182 4.59 -12.64 12.43
N SER A 183 4.78 -11.48 13.06
CA SER A 183 6.07 -11.00 13.59
C SER A 183 7.17 -11.01 12.54
N LEU A 184 6.85 -10.51 11.34
CA LEU A 184 7.75 -10.47 10.20
C LEU A 184 8.16 -9.03 9.87
N ASP A 185 9.40 -8.87 9.42
CA ASP A 185 9.88 -7.69 8.75
C ASP A 185 9.93 -7.93 7.24
N LEU A 186 9.75 -6.87 6.47
CA LEU A 186 9.79 -6.89 5.02
C LEU A 186 10.97 -6.06 4.52
N GLY A 187 11.88 -6.68 3.80
CA GLY A 187 12.81 -6.03 2.88
C GLY A 187 12.26 -6.07 1.46
N MET A 188 12.42 -4.99 0.72
CA MET A 188 11.99 -4.88 -0.67
C MET A 188 13.15 -4.35 -1.51
N THR A 189 13.59 -5.11 -2.51
CA THR A 189 14.58 -4.72 -3.49
C THR A 189 13.97 -4.75 -4.88
N TRP A 190 14.02 -3.62 -5.57
CA TRP A 190 13.53 -3.48 -6.94
C TRP A 190 14.69 -3.28 -7.91
N TYR A 191 14.77 -4.14 -8.89
CA TYR A 191 15.67 -4.03 -10.02
C TYR A 191 14.89 -3.59 -11.25
N SER A 192 15.15 -2.38 -11.70
CA SER A 192 14.42 -1.81 -12.83
C SER A 192 15.01 -2.23 -14.19
N ALA A 193 14.24 -1.99 -15.24
CA ALA A 193 14.63 -2.29 -16.61
C ALA A 193 15.84 -1.48 -17.10
N ASP A 194 16.14 -0.34 -16.47
CA ASP A 194 17.30 0.50 -16.78
C ASP A 194 18.59 0.10 -16.05
N GLY A 195 18.54 -0.98 -15.24
CA GLY A 195 19.65 -1.48 -14.46
C GLY A 195 19.81 -0.81 -13.08
N SER A 196 18.93 0.15 -12.74
CA SER A 196 18.98 0.74 -11.40
C SER A 196 18.36 -0.20 -10.34
N MET A 197 18.85 -0.10 -9.12
CA MET A 197 18.34 -0.83 -7.96
C MET A 197 17.79 0.17 -6.93
N ARG A 198 16.70 -0.20 -6.28
CA ARG A 198 16.13 0.56 -5.16
C ARG A 198 15.77 -0.39 -4.04
N ARG A 199 16.04 0.05 -2.82
CA ARG A 199 15.74 -0.71 -1.61
C ARG A 199 14.83 0.06 -0.70
N ALA A 200 13.96 -0.66 0.00
CA ALA A 200 13.18 -0.17 1.12
C ALA A 200 12.95 -1.34 2.10
N GLN A 201 12.57 -0.99 3.31
CA GLN A 201 12.19 -1.96 4.32
C GLN A 201 10.99 -1.44 5.10
N LEU A 202 10.29 -2.38 5.73
CA LEU A 202 9.23 -2.09 6.69
C LEU A 202 9.45 -3.01 7.90
N THR A 203 10.19 -2.50 8.88
CA THR A 203 10.49 -3.20 10.13
C THR A 203 9.43 -2.90 11.21
N GLU A 204 9.62 -3.41 12.42
CA GLU A 204 8.77 -3.07 13.57
C GLU A 204 8.63 -1.54 13.74
N ARG A 205 9.71 -0.79 13.58
CA ARG A 205 9.68 0.68 13.68
C ARG A 205 8.71 1.32 12.70
N GLY A 206 8.79 0.94 11.43
CA GLY A 206 7.88 1.47 10.41
C GLY A 206 6.43 1.03 10.64
N ARG A 207 6.21 -0.21 11.12
CA ARG A 207 4.88 -0.71 11.48
C ARG A 207 4.28 0.05 12.67
N ASP A 208 5.06 0.36 13.69
CA ASP A 208 4.63 1.17 14.84
C ASP A 208 4.26 2.58 14.41
N TYR A 209 4.99 3.14 13.44
CA TYR A 209 4.63 4.43 12.88
C TYR A 209 3.30 4.38 12.12
N VAL A 210 3.06 3.34 11.31
CA VAL A 210 1.77 3.12 10.63
C VAL A 210 0.62 3.03 11.66
N GLU A 211 0.81 2.33 12.79
CA GLU A 211 -0.20 2.23 13.85
C GLU A 211 -0.50 3.59 14.48
N ARG A 212 0.53 4.40 14.77
CA ARG A 212 0.36 5.78 15.28
C ARG A 212 -0.39 6.68 14.29
N LEU A 213 -0.15 6.51 12.98
CA LEU A 213 -0.84 7.29 11.95
C LEU A 213 -2.34 6.94 11.86
N ARG A 214 -2.75 5.76 12.33
CA ARG A 214 -4.16 5.35 12.42
C ARG A 214 -4.93 6.05 13.53
N GLU A 215 -4.24 6.68 14.48
CA GLU A 215 -4.92 7.45 15.53
C GLU A 215 -5.83 8.48 14.90
N THR A 216 -7.11 8.42 15.27
CA THR A 216 -8.13 9.27 14.64
C THR A 216 -8.37 10.54 15.44
N ARG A 217 -8.63 11.64 14.73
CA ARG A 217 -9.12 12.89 15.31
C ARG A 217 -10.55 13.12 14.86
N ASP A 218 -11.40 13.49 15.80
CA ASP A 218 -12.78 13.80 15.51
C ASP A 218 -12.88 15.24 14.94
N ARG A 219 -13.56 15.34 13.80
CA ARG A 219 -13.99 16.61 13.22
C ARG A 219 -15.50 16.69 13.36
N ASP A 220 -15.97 17.67 14.11
CA ASP A 220 -17.41 17.89 14.36
C ASP A 220 -17.83 19.23 13.75
N GLN A 221 -18.88 19.22 12.92
CA GLN A 221 -19.42 20.39 12.24
C GLN A 221 -20.95 20.29 12.16
N VAL A 222 -21.60 21.43 12.10
CA VAL A 222 -23.03 21.51 11.78
C VAL A 222 -23.20 21.95 10.33
N MET A 223 -23.98 21.21 9.57
CA MET A 223 -24.29 21.54 8.18
C MET A 223 -25.75 21.33 7.86
N VAL A 224 -26.21 21.88 6.74
CA VAL A 224 -27.54 21.66 6.21
C VAL A 224 -27.48 20.71 5.03
N ILE A 225 -28.27 19.65 5.08
CA ILE A 225 -28.49 18.73 3.99
C ILE A 225 -29.88 19.00 3.39
N SER A 226 -29.90 19.36 2.12
CA SER A 226 -31.13 19.59 1.36
C SER A 226 -31.25 18.56 0.25
N GLY A 227 -32.36 17.90 0.16
CA GLY A 227 -32.57 16.89 -0.86
C GLY A 227 -33.88 16.12 -0.71
N ARG A 228 -33.98 15.06 -1.50
CA ARG A 228 -35.15 14.20 -1.55
C ARG A 228 -34.91 12.91 -0.77
N ILE A 229 -35.89 12.50 0.04
CA ILE A 229 -35.83 11.22 0.75
C ILE A 229 -35.97 10.07 -0.25
N THR A 230 -35.00 9.15 -0.22
CA THR A 230 -34.99 7.95 -1.06
C THR A 230 -35.14 6.65 -0.28
N GLU A 231 -34.88 6.68 1.02
CA GLU A 231 -34.99 5.50 1.89
C GLU A 231 -35.35 5.95 3.31
N LEU A 232 -36.23 5.18 3.98
CA LEU A 232 -36.59 5.34 5.39
C LEU A 232 -36.46 4.00 6.08
N ARG A 233 -35.82 3.99 7.24
CA ARG A 233 -35.66 2.79 8.07
C ARG A 233 -36.26 3.05 9.46
N GLU A 234 -37.01 2.08 9.95
CA GLU A 234 -37.58 2.11 11.31
C GLU A 234 -36.53 2.32 12.41
N SER A 235 -35.27 1.92 12.14
CA SER A 235 -34.14 2.13 13.06
C SER A 235 -33.69 3.59 13.17
N GLY A 236 -34.44 4.55 12.60
CA GLY A 236 -34.16 5.97 12.70
C GLY A 236 -33.13 6.46 11.66
N TRP A 237 -33.02 5.79 10.50
CA TRP A 237 -32.15 6.23 9.41
C TRP A 237 -32.97 6.75 8.22
N VAL A 238 -32.50 7.85 7.65
CA VAL A 238 -33.09 8.46 6.46
C VAL A 238 -32.00 8.70 5.43
N LYS A 239 -32.20 8.19 4.21
CA LYS A 239 -31.31 8.49 3.09
C LYS A 239 -31.82 9.68 2.31
N VAL A 240 -31.06 10.76 2.27
CA VAL A 240 -31.37 12.01 1.58
C VAL A 240 -30.47 12.18 0.37
N LYS A 241 -31.03 12.21 -0.83
CA LYS A 241 -30.30 12.39 -2.09
C LYS A 241 -30.38 13.85 -2.53
N THR A 242 -29.24 14.48 -2.81
CA THR A 242 -29.12 15.92 -3.07
C THR A 242 -29.39 16.34 -4.52
N GLY A 243 -29.72 15.40 -5.40
CA GLY A 243 -29.98 15.70 -6.80
C GLY A 243 -30.82 14.64 -7.48
N THR A 244 -31.27 14.91 -8.70
CA THR A 244 -32.11 14.01 -9.51
C THR A 244 -31.29 13.03 -10.34
N ALA A 245 -29.98 13.31 -10.56
CA ALA A 245 -29.10 12.43 -11.33
C ALA A 245 -28.92 11.07 -10.65
N LYS A 246 -28.74 10.00 -11.44
CA LYS A 246 -28.50 8.65 -10.92
C LYS A 246 -27.35 8.60 -9.94
N ASN A 247 -26.28 9.37 -10.20
CA ASN A 247 -25.03 9.42 -9.41
C ASN A 247 -25.01 10.56 -8.39
N ALA A 248 -26.16 11.23 -8.12
CA ALA A 248 -26.18 12.30 -7.12
C ALA A 248 -25.87 11.73 -5.74
N TYR A 249 -25.10 12.51 -4.98
CA TYR A 249 -24.65 12.11 -3.64
C TYR A 249 -25.85 11.92 -2.71
N ALA A 250 -25.77 10.86 -1.89
CA ALA A 250 -26.79 10.54 -0.90
C ALA A 250 -26.17 10.50 0.50
N TYR A 251 -26.85 11.12 1.45
CA TYR A 251 -26.47 11.16 2.85
C TYR A 251 -27.34 10.20 3.65
N ASP A 252 -26.71 9.35 4.47
CA ASP A 252 -27.42 8.55 5.47
C ASP A 252 -27.49 9.34 6.78
N VAL A 253 -28.65 9.91 7.07
CA VAL A 253 -28.88 10.73 8.25
C VAL A 253 -29.51 9.90 9.35
N ARG A 254 -28.88 9.88 10.51
CA ARG A 254 -29.35 9.17 11.71
C ARG A 254 -30.13 10.10 12.62
N PHE A 255 -31.27 9.66 13.06
CA PHE A 255 -32.06 10.28 14.15
C PHE A 255 -31.64 9.60 15.47
N GLU A 256 -31.25 10.38 16.48
CA GLU A 256 -30.88 9.83 17.80
C GLU A 256 -32.12 9.19 18.47
N GLU A 257 -33.28 9.82 18.27
CA GLU A 257 -34.57 9.30 18.71
C GLU A 257 -35.39 8.84 17.49
N PRO A 258 -35.59 7.54 17.25
CA PRO A 258 -36.41 7.04 16.16
C PRO A 258 -37.85 7.58 16.20
N ASP A 259 -38.38 7.83 17.40
CA ASP A 259 -39.73 8.41 17.59
C ASP A 259 -39.84 9.82 17.01
N GLU A 260 -38.77 10.58 16.91
CA GLU A 260 -38.78 11.90 16.28
C GLU A 260 -39.04 11.78 14.78
N LEU A 261 -38.41 10.82 14.13
CA LEU A 261 -38.67 10.50 12.72
C LEU A 261 -40.15 10.08 12.51
N LEU A 262 -40.66 9.24 13.39
CA LEU A 262 -42.05 8.80 13.31
C LEU A 262 -43.03 9.94 13.53
N ARG A 263 -42.73 10.89 14.40
CA ARG A 263 -43.56 12.11 14.64
C ARG A 263 -43.58 13.04 13.42
N MET A 264 -42.42 13.17 12.71
CA MET A 264 -42.31 13.98 11.51
C MET A 264 -43.11 13.40 10.33
N ARG A 265 -43.31 12.07 10.29
CA ARG A 265 -44.00 11.33 9.23
C ARG A 265 -43.52 11.68 7.81
N PRO A 266 -42.22 11.77 7.55
CA PRO A 266 -41.76 12.07 6.21
C PRO A 266 -42.10 10.92 5.25
N GLY A 267 -42.44 11.26 4.03
CA GLY A 267 -42.71 10.30 2.95
C GLY A 267 -41.48 10.06 2.06
N LEU A 268 -41.44 8.87 1.40
CA LEU A 268 -40.51 8.65 0.31
C LEU A 268 -40.79 9.64 -0.81
N GLY A 269 -39.80 10.38 -1.23
CA GLY A 269 -39.92 11.39 -2.27
C GLY A 269 -40.07 12.81 -1.75
N ASP A 270 -40.29 13.01 -0.46
CA ASP A 270 -40.38 14.35 0.12
C ASP A 270 -39.05 15.08 0.04
N ASN A 271 -39.14 16.39 -0.24
CA ASN A 271 -37.99 17.28 -0.14
C ASN A 271 -37.82 17.72 1.32
N VAL A 272 -36.60 17.60 1.80
CA VAL A 272 -36.24 17.92 3.19
C VAL A 272 -35.05 18.85 3.27
N HIS A 273 -35.01 19.65 4.35
CA HIS A 273 -33.91 20.51 4.72
C HIS A 273 -33.55 20.20 6.17
N PHE A 274 -32.55 19.36 6.35
CA PHE A 274 -32.12 18.89 7.66
C PHE A 274 -30.86 19.63 8.11
N ARG A 275 -30.91 20.19 9.30
CA ARG A 275 -29.71 20.59 10.01
C ARG A 275 -29.14 19.34 10.69
N VAL A 276 -27.91 19.01 10.38
CA VAL A 276 -27.28 17.79 10.85
C VAL A 276 -25.93 18.11 11.50
N ARG A 277 -25.58 17.33 12.50
CA ARG A 277 -24.20 17.24 13.00
C ARG A 277 -23.45 16.28 12.09
N PHE A 278 -22.40 16.78 11.47
CA PHE A 278 -21.45 16.01 10.68
C PHE A 278 -20.28 15.68 11.58
N ARG A 279 -20.11 14.40 11.93
CA ARG A 279 -18.94 13.90 12.65
C ARG A 279 -18.12 13.05 11.73
N GLN A 280 -16.86 13.40 11.57
CA GLN A 280 -15.91 12.65 10.77
C GLN A 280 -14.70 12.33 11.60
N ARG A 281 -14.32 11.05 11.63
CA ARG A 281 -13.05 10.60 12.18
C ARG A 281 -12.02 10.57 11.08
N LEU A 282 -11.03 11.42 11.21
CA LEU A 282 -9.89 11.49 10.30
C LEU A 282 -8.69 10.86 10.99
N ASP A 283 -7.97 9.99 10.29
CA ASP A 283 -6.66 9.57 10.76
C ASP A 283 -5.63 10.70 10.60
N SER A 284 -4.40 10.47 11.09
CA SER A 284 -3.33 11.47 11.05
C SER A 284 -2.85 11.79 9.63
N VAL A 285 -3.19 10.95 8.66
CA VAL A 285 -2.90 11.15 7.23
C VAL A 285 -4.02 11.97 6.56
N GLY A 286 -5.17 12.13 7.22
CA GLY A 286 -6.33 12.89 6.72
C GLY A 286 -7.37 12.04 6.00
N ILE A 287 -7.29 10.70 6.11
CA ILE A 287 -8.28 9.79 5.54
C ILE A 287 -9.48 9.69 6.49
N ALA A 288 -10.67 9.77 5.93
CA ALA A 288 -11.90 9.60 6.68
C ALA A 288 -12.14 8.11 6.99
N ARG A 289 -12.02 7.72 8.25
CA ARG A 289 -12.26 6.35 8.73
C ARG A 289 -13.73 6.08 9.04
N SER A 290 -14.45 7.11 9.47
CA SER A 290 -15.91 7.08 9.61
C SER A 290 -16.50 8.45 9.35
N THR A 291 -17.72 8.46 8.83
CA THR A 291 -18.48 9.68 8.60
C THR A 291 -19.91 9.42 9.04
N GLU A 292 -20.40 10.23 9.97
CA GLU A 292 -21.74 10.13 10.53
C GLU A 292 -22.47 11.46 10.38
N TYR A 293 -23.75 11.40 10.02
CA TYR A 293 -24.65 12.55 9.96
C TYR A 293 -25.81 12.32 10.94
N THR A 294 -25.84 13.12 12.00
CA THR A 294 -26.88 13.04 13.03
C THR A 294 -27.86 14.21 12.85
N TYR A 295 -29.14 13.91 12.77
CA TYR A 295 -30.17 14.91 12.70
C TYR A 295 -30.21 15.79 13.95
N LEU A 296 -30.29 17.11 13.79
CA LEU A 296 -30.39 18.10 14.86
C LEU A 296 -31.70 18.88 14.86
N GLY A 297 -32.42 18.84 13.75
CA GLY A 297 -33.67 19.60 13.58
C GLY A 297 -33.87 20.01 12.12
N PRO A 298 -35.02 20.60 11.80
CA PRO A 298 -35.24 21.20 10.50
C PRO A 298 -34.34 22.42 10.34
N ALA A 299 -33.79 22.60 9.13
CA ALA A 299 -33.13 23.86 8.80
C ALA A 299 -34.21 24.93 8.59
N ALA A 300 -34.03 26.11 9.18
CA ALA A 300 -34.87 27.24 8.88
C ALA A 300 -34.78 27.54 7.38
N GLU A 301 -35.90 27.70 6.69
CA GLU A 301 -35.93 28.22 5.34
C GLU A 301 -35.23 29.59 5.38
N GLN A 302 -34.17 29.73 4.60
CA GLN A 302 -33.62 31.07 4.35
C GLN A 302 -34.69 31.83 3.59
N THR A 303 -35.41 32.66 4.33
CA THR A 303 -36.30 33.66 3.70
C THR A 303 -35.40 34.47 2.78
N SER A 304 -35.58 34.34 1.47
CA SER A 304 -34.91 35.16 0.46
C SER A 304 -35.02 36.61 0.92
N LEU A 305 -33.90 37.27 1.16
CA LEU A 305 -33.87 38.73 1.29
C LEU A 305 -34.48 39.29 0.02
N SER A 306 -35.73 39.69 0.11
CA SER A 306 -36.39 40.51 -0.91
C SER A 306 -35.58 41.81 -0.94
N LEU A 307 -34.72 41.95 -1.93
CA LEU A 307 -34.21 43.24 -2.36
C LEU A 307 -35.45 43.95 -2.94
N GLU A 308 -36.13 44.74 -2.11
CA GLU A 308 -37.06 45.74 -2.59
C GLU A 308 -36.30 46.74 -3.45
N PRO A 309 -36.86 47.17 -4.58
CA PRO A 309 -36.20 48.00 -5.56
C PRO A 309 -35.93 49.43 -5.10
#